data_375333d5c744b9d3399d7f668502e60d
#
_entry.id   375333d5c744b9d3399d7f668502e60d
#
_cell.length_a   1.000
_cell.length_b   1.000
_cell.length_c   1.000
_cell.angle_alpha   90.00
_cell.angle_beta   90.00
_cell.angle_gamma   90.00
#
_symmetry.space_group_name_H-M   'P 1'
#
loop_
_entity.id
_entity.type
_entity.pdbx_description
1 polymer ?
#
loop_
_entity_poly.entity_id
_entity_poly.type
_entity_poly.pdbx_seq_one_letter_code
_entity_poly.pdbx_strand_id
1 'polypeptide(L)'
;MGKYDFTSLPNRFGHHTYKWKEAEADREVLPAWIADMDFVVLPEVRRAVQAYADQLVYGYTYASDALIQSVQDWEATQHGYHFDKDALVFIEGVVPAISTAIQAFTKEGEAVLINTPVYPPFARSV
;
A
#
# COMPACT_ATOMS: atom_id res chain seq x y z
N MET A 1 -14.61 -20.15 15.82
CA MET A 1 -14.33 -19.72 14.42
C MET A 1 -14.04 -18.23 14.43
N GLY A 2 -12.96 -17.79 13.82
CA GLY A 2 -12.62 -16.36 13.75
C GLY A 2 -13.65 -15.59 12.91
N LYS A 3 -13.76 -14.29 13.15
CA LYS A 3 -14.67 -13.39 12.41
C LYS A 3 -14.35 -13.34 10.91
N TYR A 4 -13.10 -13.62 10.53
CA TYR A 4 -12.60 -13.54 9.16
C TYR A 4 -12.00 -14.86 8.71
N ASP A 5 -12.07 -15.12 7.39
CA ASP A 5 -11.46 -16.29 6.76
C ASP A 5 -10.08 -15.91 6.17
N PHE A 6 -9.03 -16.49 6.73
CA PHE A 6 -7.66 -16.39 6.25
C PHE A 6 -7.11 -17.72 5.71
N THR A 7 -7.99 -18.67 5.40
CA THR A 7 -7.63 -20.00 4.90
C THR A 7 -8.05 -20.23 3.47
N SER A 8 -9.13 -19.59 3.03
CA SER A 8 -9.61 -19.67 1.65
C SER A 8 -8.83 -18.72 0.75
N LEU A 9 -8.28 -19.28 -0.33
CA LEU A 9 -7.57 -18.52 -1.35
C LEU A 9 -8.47 -18.38 -2.59
N PRO A 10 -8.86 -17.17 -2.99
CA PRO A 10 -9.61 -16.95 -4.21
C PRO A 10 -8.74 -17.27 -5.44
N ASN A 11 -9.38 -17.70 -6.52
CA ASN A 11 -8.68 -17.85 -7.78
C ASN A 11 -8.17 -16.49 -8.28
N ARG A 12 -6.87 -16.38 -8.51
CA ARG A 12 -6.19 -15.15 -8.97
C ARG A 12 -5.87 -15.18 -10.47
N PHE A 13 -6.06 -16.32 -11.15
CA PHE A 13 -5.79 -16.47 -12.57
C PHE A 13 -6.83 -15.71 -13.42
N GLY A 14 -6.35 -15.07 -14.48
CA GLY A 14 -7.19 -14.26 -15.36
C GLY A 14 -7.54 -12.86 -14.84
N HIS A 15 -7.01 -12.47 -13.68
CA HIS A 15 -7.22 -11.14 -13.10
C HIS A 15 -6.16 -10.12 -13.52
N HIS A 16 -5.19 -10.51 -14.36
CA HIS A 16 -4.10 -9.68 -14.88
C HIS A 16 -3.30 -8.95 -13.78
N THR A 17 -3.15 -9.59 -12.61
CA THR A 17 -2.37 -9.05 -11.50
C THR A 17 -0.89 -9.29 -11.72
N TYR A 18 -0.06 -8.30 -11.43
CA TYR A 18 1.37 -8.35 -11.72
C TYR A 18 2.08 -9.51 -11.01
N LYS A 19 1.71 -9.78 -9.77
CA LYS A 19 2.25 -10.90 -8.98
C LYS A 19 2.04 -12.26 -9.66
N TRP A 20 0.89 -12.47 -10.30
CA TRP A 20 0.51 -13.76 -10.88
C TRP A 20 0.84 -13.91 -12.37
N LYS A 21 1.43 -12.88 -12.98
CA LYS A 21 1.74 -12.86 -14.43
C LYS A 21 2.55 -14.07 -14.90
N GLU A 22 3.59 -14.45 -14.17
CA GLU A 22 4.42 -15.61 -14.53
C GLU A 22 3.67 -16.92 -14.31
N ALA A 23 2.92 -17.05 -13.23
CA ALA A 23 2.09 -18.22 -12.95
C ALA A 23 0.92 -18.38 -13.94
N GLU A 24 0.49 -17.32 -14.62
CA GLU A 24 -0.46 -17.42 -15.73
C GLU A 24 0.14 -18.10 -16.96
N ALA A 25 1.43 -17.92 -17.20
CA ALA A 25 2.18 -18.54 -18.30
C ALA A 25 2.67 -19.95 -17.94
N ASP A 26 3.09 -20.16 -16.71
CA ASP A 26 3.59 -21.44 -16.20
C ASP A 26 2.95 -21.77 -14.84
N ARG A 27 2.09 -22.78 -14.82
CA ARG A 27 1.33 -23.21 -13.64
C ARG A 27 2.16 -23.83 -12.53
N GLU A 28 3.41 -24.17 -12.79
CA GLU A 28 4.34 -24.69 -11.79
C GLU A 28 5.00 -23.56 -10.97
N VAL A 29 4.90 -22.31 -11.44
CA VAL A 29 5.42 -21.13 -10.73
C VAL A 29 4.51 -20.76 -9.57
N LEU A 30 5.07 -20.73 -8.36
CA LEU A 30 4.42 -20.21 -7.17
C LEU A 30 4.85 -18.75 -6.94
N PRO A 31 3.93 -17.76 -7.11
CA PRO A 31 4.27 -16.35 -6.95
C PRO A 31 4.38 -15.97 -5.46
N ALA A 32 5.59 -15.70 -4.98
CA ALA A 32 5.87 -15.35 -3.59
C ALA A 32 6.72 -14.07 -3.43
N TRP A 33 6.81 -13.24 -4.46
CA TRP A 33 7.77 -12.12 -4.54
C TRP A 33 7.17 -10.73 -4.29
N ILE A 34 5.87 -10.55 -4.50
CA ILE A 34 5.16 -9.30 -4.17
C ILE A 34 4.34 -9.52 -2.90
N ALA A 35 4.35 -8.52 -2.02
CA ALA A 35 3.71 -8.59 -0.71
C ALA A 35 2.18 -8.37 -0.72
N ASP A 36 1.54 -8.24 -1.89
CA ASP A 36 0.08 -8.24 -1.94
C ASP A 36 -0.47 -9.59 -1.47
N MET A 37 -1.40 -9.53 -0.51
CA MET A 37 -1.98 -10.72 0.10
C MET A 37 -2.93 -11.43 -0.87
N ASP A 38 -2.92 -12.77 -0.84
CA ASP A 38 -3.81 -13.60 -1.63
C ASP A 38 -5.11 -13.98 -0.89
N PHE A 39 -5.30 -13.49 0.32
CA PHE A 39 -6.53 -13.66 1.10
C PHE A 39 -7.66 -12.77 0.58
N VAL A 40 -8.89 -13.22 0.82
CA VAL A 40 -10.08 -12.40 0.54
C VAL A 40 -10.02 -11.11 1.38
N VAL A 41 -10.25 -9.98 0.74
CA VAL A 41 -10.33 -8.68 1.43
C VAL A 41 -11.44 -8.69 2.48
N LEU A 42 -11.22 -8.00 3.60
CA LEU A 42 -12.19 -7.91 4.68
C LEU A 42 -13.56 -7.42 4.18
N PRO A 43 -14.68 -8.01 4.63
CA PRO A 43 -16.02 -7.62 4.20
C PRO A 43 -16.32 -6.13 4.42
N GLU A 44 -15.78 -5.53 5.48
CA GLU A 44 -15.91 -4.12 5.79
C GLU A 44 -15.27 -3.24 4.71
N VAL A 45 -14.05 -3.57 4.30
CA VAL A 45 -13.32 -2.86 3.22
C VAL A 45 -14.06 -3.00 1.90
N ARG A 46 -14.49 -4.22 1.56
CA ARG A 46 -15.27 -4.47 0.34
C ARG A 46 -16.55 -3.65 0.30
N ARG A 47 -17.30 -3.58 1.41
CA ARG A 47 -18.52 -2.77 1.49
C ARG A 47 -18.25 -1.29 1.30
N ALA A 48 -17.17 -0.77 1.89
CA ALA A 48 -16.80 0.64 1.75
C ALA A 48 -16.44 1.00 0.30
N VAL A 49 -15.65 0.15 -0.36
CA VAL A 49 -15.28 0.33 -1.78
C VAL A 49 -16.52 0.26 -2.67
N GLN A 50 -17.42 -0.70 -2.45
CA GLN A 50 -18.65 -0.82 -3.21
C GLN A 50 -19.56 0.40 -3.02
N ALA A 51 -19.74 0.87 -1.78
CA ALA A 51 -20.54 2.05 -1.49
C ALA A 51 -19.97 3.32 -2.17
N TYR A 52 -18.65 3.42 -2.28
CA TYR A 52 -18.01 4.49 -3.05
C TYR A 52 -18.25 4.35 -4.54
N ALA A 53 -18.14 3.13 -5.08
CA ALA A 53 -18.39 2.86 -6.50
C ALA A 53 -19.85 3.17 -6.90
N ASP A 54 -20.80 2.96 -5.99
CA ASP A 54 -22.22 3.19 -6.21
C ASP A 54 -22.61 4.69 -6.26
N GLN A 55 -21.68 5.61 -5.97
CA GLN A 55 -21.93 7.07 -6.05
C GLN A 55 -22.11 7.58 -7.49
N LEU A 56 -21.75 6.81 -8.51
CA LEU A 56 -21.91 7.11 -9.94
C LEU A 56 -21.13 8.32 -10.46
N VAL A 57 -20.58 9.17 -9.60
CA VAL A 57 -19.78 10.35 -9.95
C VAL A 57 -18.49 10.32 -9.15
N TYR A 58 -17.36 10.29 -9.86
CA TYR A 58 -16.02 10.23 -9.27
C TYR A 58 -15.30 11.55 -9.51
N GLY A 59 -15.35 12.43 -8.53
CA GLY A 59 -14.66 13.71 -8.54
C GLY A 59 -13.30 13.65 -7.86
N TYR A 60 -12.61 14.77 -7.85
CA TYR A 60 -11.41 14.94 -7.02
C TYR A 60 -11.79 14.88 -5.54
N THR A 61 -11.04 14.06 -4.78
CA THR A 61 -11.25 13.88 -3.35
C THR A 61 -10.18 14.61 -2.53
N TYR A 62 -10.45 14.82 -1.27
CA TYR A 62 -9.49 15.34 -0.28
C TYR A 62 -9.44 14.40 0.94
N ALA A 63 -8.37 14.48 1.69
CA ALA A 63 -8.25 13.74 2.93
C ALA A 63 -9.19 14.34 3.99
N SER A 64 -10.22 13.57 4.39
CA SER A 64 -11.15 14.01 5.43
C SER A 64 -10.49 13.97 6.82
N ASP A 65 -11.00 14.77 7.76
CA ASP A 65 -10.55 14.73 9.15
C ASP A 65 -10.69 13.32 9.76
N ALA A 66 -11.73 12.58 9.37
CA ALA A 66 -11.91 11.20 9.82
C ALA A 66 -10.82 10.25 9.32
N LEU A 67 -10.33 10.42 8.09
CA LEU A 67 -9.19 9.66 7.57
C LEU A 67 -7.92 10.01 8.35
N ILE A 68 -7.63 11.31 8.51
CA ILE A 68 -6.46 11.78 9.27
C ILE A 68 -6.49 11.22 10.69
N GLN A 69 -7.63 11.33 11.38
CA GLN A 69 -7.79 10.80 12.72
C GLN A 69 -7.57 9.29 12.80
N SER A 70 -8.06 8.52 11.81
CA SER A 70 -7.85 7.08 11.78
C SER A 70 -6.37 6.69 11.64
N VAL A 71 -5.58 7.47 10.90
CA VAL A 71 -4.12 7.28 10.80
C VAL A 71 -3.46 7.62 12.13
N GLN A 72 -3.81 8.75 12.75
CA GLN A 72 -3.27 9.15 14.06
C GLN A 72 -3.59 8.11 15.14
N ASP A 73 -4.82 7.60 15.20
CA ASP A 73 -5.24 6.58 16.17
C ASP A 73 -4.50 5.25 15.96
N TRP A 74 -4.27 4.87 14.71
CA TRP A 74 -3.50 3.67 14.38
C TRP A 74 -2.04 3.80 14.84
N GLU A 75 -1.37 4.88 14.46
CA GLU A 75 0.03 5.11 14.83
C GLU A 75 0.20 5.21 16.36
N ALA A 76 -0.71 5.91 17.04
CA ALA A 76 -0.69 6.00 18.49
C ALA A 76 -0.89 4.64 19.18
N THR A 77 -1.84 3.82 18.68
CA THR A 77 -2.18 2.53 19.30
C THR A 77 -1.19 1.42 18.99
N GLN A 78 -0.67 1.38 17.76
CA GLN A 78 0.22 0.29 17.33
C GLN A 78 1.70 0.59 17.56
N HIS A 79 2.08 1.85 17.48
CA HIS A 79 3.49 2.27 17.50
C HIS A 79 3.83 3.25 18.63
N GLY A 80 2.84 3.74 19.38
CA GLY A 80 3.06 4.80 20.39
C GLY A 80 3.52 6.12 19.78
N TYR A 81 3.28 6.32 18.48
CA TYR A 81 3.72 7.49 17.74
C TYR A 81 2.60 8.51 17.62
N HIS A 82 2.90 9.75 18.03
CA HIS A 82 1.96 10.87 18.01
C HIS A 82 2.52 11.99 17.12
N PHE A 83 1.68 12.56 16.28
CA PHE A 83 2.03 13.66 15.38
C PHE A 83 0.83 14.58 15.13
N ASP A 84 1.12 15.83 14.80
CA ASP A 84 0.09 16.79 14.41
C ASP A 84 -0.43 16.50 13.00
N LYS A 85 -1.70 16.79 12.73
CA LYS A 85 -2.32 16.56 11.41
C LYS A 85 -1.53 17.22 10.26
N ASP A 86 -0.91 18.36 10.51
CA ASP A 86 -0.15 19.11 9.50
C ASP A 86 1.21 18.45 9.16
N ALA A 87 1.64 17.44 9.93
CA ALA A 87 2.80 16.62 9.62
C ALA A 87 2.47 15.43 8.67
N LEU A 88 1.18 15.22 8.35
CA LEU A 88 0.74 14.16 7.47
C LEU A 88 0.63 14.65 6.03
N VAL A 89 1.42 14.07 5.14
CA VAL A 89 1.40 14.34 3.70
C VAL A 89 0.98 13.09 2.95
N PHE A 90 -0.08 13.18 2.17
CA PHE A 90 -0.55 12.09 1.31
C PHE A 90 0.22 12.10 -0.01
N ILE A 91 0.74 10.96 -0.38
CA ILE A 91 1.51 10.74 -1.61
C ILE A 91 1.03 9.44 -2.29
N GLU A 92 1.17 9.36 -3.61
CA GLU A 92 0.69 8.24 -4.45
C GLU A 92 1.57 6.98 -4.33
N GLY A 93 1.99 6.64 -3.12
CA GLY A 93 2.74 5.42 -2.82
C GLY A 93 4.13 5.68 -2.23
N VAL A 94 4.69 4.64 -1.61
CA VAL A 94 5.96 4.73 -0.87
C VAL A 94 7.15 5.03 -1.78
N VAL A 95 7.23 4.42 -2.97
CA VAL A 95 8.37 4.64 -3.89
C VAL A 95 8.42 6.09 -4.39
N PRO A 96 7.33 6.70 -4.88
CA PRO A 96 7.29 8.14 -5.15
C PRO A 96 7.62 8.99 -3.93
N ALA A 97 7.16 8.60 -2.72
CA ALA A 97 7.48 9.31 -1.48
C ALA A 97 8.98 9.35 -1.20
N ILE A 98 9.68 8.23 -1.39
CA ILE A 98 11.14 8.16 -1.22
C ILE A 98 11.85 9.11 -2.19
N SER A 99 11.51 9.05 -3.48
CA SER A 99 12.11 9.94 -4.48
C SER A 99 11.84 11.41 -4.17
N THR A 100 10.62 11.75 -3.75
CA THR A 100 10.27 13.12 -3.36
C THR A 100 11.06 13.57 -2.11
N ALA A 101 11.20 12.70 -1.12
CA ALA A 101 11.97 13.00 0.08
C ALA A 101 13.47 13.22 -0.23
N ILE A 102 14.06 12.38 -1.09
CA ILE A 102 15.43 12.55 -1.54
C ILE A 102 15.60 13.93 -2.20
N GLN A 103 14.73 14.28 -3.15
CA GLN A 103 14.78 15.59 -3.81
C GLN A 103 14.59 16.77 -2.85
N ALA A 104 13.77 16.61 -1.82
CA ALA A 104 13.50 17.67 -0.85
C ALA A 104 14.64 17.89 0.17
N PHE A 105 15.33 16.81 0.54
CA PHE A 105 16.28 16.83 1.67
C PHE A 105 17.75 16.68 1.27
N THR A 106 18.04 16.38 -0.01
CA THR A 106 19.42 16.25 -0.50
C THR A 106 19.71 17.19 -1.66
N LYS A 107 21.00 17.43 -1.88
CA LYS A 107 21.53 18.20 -3.03
C LYS A 107 22.35 17.27 -3.92
N GLU A 108 22.60 17.72 -5.14
CA GLU A 108 23.47 17.01 -6.06
C GLU A 108 24.86 16.72 -5.44
N GLY A 109 25.29 15.47 -5.52
CA GLY A 109 26.55 14.99 -4.95
C GLY A 109 26.45 14.52 -3.48
N GLU A 110 25.32 14.68 -2.81
CA GLU A 110 25.11 14.10 -1.46
C GLU A 110 24.74 12.62 -1.56
N ALA A 111 24.99 11.88 -0.48
CA ALA A 111 24.77 10.44 -0.43
C ALA A 111 23.48 10.08 0.30
N VAL A 112 22.83 9.03 -0.16
CA VAL A 112 21.69 8.40 0.50
C VAL A 112 22.11 7.03 1.02
N LEU A 113 21.91 6.80 2.33
CA LEU A 113 22.19 5.49 2.94
C LEU A 113 20.97 4.58 2.86
N ILE A 114 21.17 3.37 2.32
CA ILE A 114 20.17 2.31 2.31
C ILE A 114 20.72 1.04 2.95
N ASN A 115 19.86 0.28 3.63
CA ASN A 115 20.21 -1.05 4.13
C ASN A 115 20.08 -2.08 3.01
N THR A 116 21.00 -3.04 2.93
CA THR A 116 20.93 -4.15 1.96
C THR A 116 21.04 -5.50 2.67
N PRO A 117 20.37 -6.55 2.17
CA PRO A 117 19.45 -6.57 1.02
C PRO A 117 18.12 -5.85 1.32
N VAL A 118 17.56 -5.15 0.31
CA VAL A 118 16.32 -4.38 0.45
C VAL A 118 15.51 -4.44 -0.86
N TYR A 119 14.25 -4.05 -0.79
CA TYR A 119 13.35 -3.96 -1.94
C TYR A 119 13.99 -3.14 -3.07
N PRO A 120 14.17 -3.71 -4.28
CA PRO A 120 14.98 -3.11 -5.34
C PRO A 120 14.59 -1.67 -5.75
N PRO A 121 13.30 -1.27 -5.73
CA PRO A 121 12.91 0.11 -6.02
C PRO A 121 13.56 1.16 -5.12
N PHE A 122 13.95 0.83 -3.88
CA PHE A 122 14.60 1.80 -2.99
C PHE A 122 15.94 2.27 -3.54
N ALA A 123 16.77 1.32 -4.01
CA ALA A 123 18.04 1.65 -4.65
C ALA A 123 17.87 2.39 -6.00
N ARG A 124 16.74 2.21 -6.68
CA ARG A 124 16.44 2.89 -7.94
C ARG A 124 15.90 4.31 -7.76
N SER A 125 15.49 4.64 -6.52
CA SER A 125 14.96 5.96 -6.20
C SER A 125 16.07 6.97 -5.87
N VAL A 126 17.31 6.51 -5.71
CA VAL A 126 18.53 7.29 -5.51
C VAL A 126 19.19 7.58 -6.85
#